data_bd6e1af6c0b4b86eb3bec8ca270b3f8d
#
_entry.id   bd6e1af6c0b4b86eb3bec8ca270b3f8d
#
_cell.length_a   1.000
_cell.length_b   1.000
_cell.length_c   1.000
_cell.angle_alpha   90.00
_cell.angle_beta   90.00
_cell.angle_gamma   90.00
#
_symmetry.space_group_name_H-M   'P 1'
#
loop_
_entity.id
_entity.type
_entity.pdbx_description
1 polymer ?
#
loop_
_entity_poly.entity_id
_entity_poly.type
_entity_poly.pdbx_seq_one_letter_code
_entity_poly.pdbx_strand_id
1 'polypeptide(L)' 'MEAKTYGSLVAVFQGNLWEAELIKGLLNSAGVESMIKDETMSAVTSPYIEAGGKVLVLVNKEEEVYARKVVAEKKA' A
#
# COMPACT_ATOMS: atom_id res chain seq x y z
N MET A 1 3.42 -5.34 -22.59
CA MET A 1 3.40 -5.43 -22.02
C MET A 1 3.23 -5.81 -21.20
N GLU A 2 3.22 -5.78 -20.75
CA GLU A 2 3.04 -6.02 -20.01
C GLU A 2 2.82 -6.02 -19.11
N ALA A 3 2.63 -5.96 -18.75
CA ALA A 3 2.42 -5.89 -17.96
C ALA A 3 2.07 -5.81 -17.07
N LYS A 4 1.68 -5.73 -16.56
CA LYS A 4 1.33 -5.58 -15.68
C LYS A 4 1.69 -5.88 -14.74
N THR A 5 1.70 -5.86 -14.86
CA THR A 5 1.94 -6.08 -13.98
C THR A 5 2.21 -5.95 -12.56
N TYR A 6 1.92 -6.87 -11.75
CA TYR A 6 2.20 -6.82 -10.35
C TYR A 6 3.66 -6.96 -10.05
N GLY A 7 4.37 -7.49 -11.00
CA GLY A 7 5.79 -7.68 -10.81
C GLY A 7 6.54 -6.39 -10.58
N SER A 8 5.97 -5.28 -11.03
CA SER A 8 6.65 -4.01 -10.89
C SER A 8 6.08 -3.15 -9.77
N LEU A 9 5.24 -3.72 -8.94
CA LEU A 9 4.68 -3.00 -7.81
C LEU A 9 5.27 -3.52 -6.51
N VAL A 10 5.49 -2.62 -5.57
CA VAL A 10 6.01 -3.00 -4.27
C VAL A 10 5.15 -2.36 -3.20
N ALA A 11 5.04 -3.03 -2.07
CA ALA A 11 4.26 -2.52 -0.96
C ALA A 11 5.13 -1.60 -0.12
N VAL A 12 4.65 -0.40 0.14
CA VAL A 12 5.38 0.55 0.97
C VAL A 12 4.66 0.80 2.29
N PHE A 13 3.50 0.20 2.47
CA PHE A 13 2.76 0.35 3.71
C PHE A 13 1.78 -0.80 3.86
N GLN A 14 1.56 -1.20 5.10
CA GLN A 14 0.56 -2.19 5.43
C GLN A 14 -0.14 -1.75 6.70
N GLY A 15 -1.44 -1.88 6.72
CA GLY A 15 -2.20 -1.49 7.89
C GLY A 15 -3.68 -1.70 7.63
N ASN A 16 -4.52 -0.94 8.34
CA ASN A 16 -5.94 -1.05 8.11
C ASN A 16 -6.35 -0.15 6.93
N LEU A 17 -7.60 -0.27 6.55
CA LEU A 17 -8.07 0.40 5.35
C LEU A 17 -7.96 1.91 5.43
N TRP A 18 -8.38 2.50 6.53
CA TRP A 18 -8.37 3.95 6.57
C TRP A 18 -6.94 4.49 6.63
N GLU A 19 -6.04 3.76 7.26
CA GLU A 19 -4.64 4.16 7.24
C GLU A 19 -4.08 4.09 5.82
N ALA A 20 -4.44 3.03 5.10
CA ALA A 20 -3.98 2.87 3.73
C ALA A 20 -4.50 3.98 2.84
N GLU A 21 -5.76 4.37 3.04
CA GLU A 21 -6.33 5.47 2.28
C GLU A 21 -5.59 6.76 2.56
N LEU A 22 -5.25 6.98 3.81
CA LEU A 22 -4.52 8.16 4.21
C LEU A 22 -3.15 8.20 3.53
N ILE A 23 -2.46 7.09 3.57
CA ILE A 23 -1.14 6.99 2.95
C ILE A 23 -1.24 7.18 1.44
N LYS A 24 -2.25 6.58 0.83
CA LYS A 24 -2.46 6.74 -0.60
C LYS A 24 -2.66 8.20 -0.96
N GLY A 25 -3.48 8.90 -0.18
CA GLY A 25 -3.70 10.32 -0.44
C GLY A 25 -2.41 11.12 -0.30
N LEU A 26 -1.62 10.76 0.68
CA LEU A 26 -0.36 11.44 0.91
C LEU A 26 0.60 11.23 -0.27
N LEU A 27 0.68 10.00 -0.74
CA LEU A 27 1.53 9.69 -1.89
C LEU A 27 1.05 10.39 -3.14
N ASN A 28 -0.25 10.41 -3.35
CA ASN A 28 -0.80 11.12 -4.50
C ASN A 28 -0.46 12.60 -4.45
N SER A 29 -0.54 13.20 -3.27
CA SER A 29 -0.18 14.59 -3.10
C SER A 29 1.28 14.85 -3.44
N ALA A 30 2.10 13.85 -3.20
CA ALA A 30 3.53 13.97 -3.48
C ALA A 30 3.87 13.60 -4.92
N GLY A 31 2.87 13.30 -5.73
CA GLY A 31 3.10 12.96 -7.12
C GLY A 31 3.40 11.49 -7.36
N VAL A 32 3.17 10.66 -6.37
CA VAL A 32 3.42 9.22 -6.50
C VAL A 32 2.11 8.50 -6.70
N GLU A 33 2.02 7.79 -7.81
CA GLU A 33 0.84 7.00 -8.09
C GLU A 33 0.87 5.75 -7.23
N SER A 34 -0.23 5.44 -6.59
CA SER A 34 -0.29 4.29 -5.71
C SER A 34 -1.61 3.58 -5.85
N MET A 35 -1.64 2.34 -5.39
CA MET A 35 -2.87 1.57 -5.42
C MET A 35 -3.00 0.80 -4.13
N ILE A 36 -4.23 0.51 -3.75
CA ILE A 36 -4.50 -0.22 -2.53
C ILE A 36 -4.87 -1.65 -2.88
N LYS A 37 -4.24 -2.57 -2.18
CA LYS A 37 -4.60 -3.97 -2.31
C LYS A 37 -5.10 -4.44 -0.96
N ASP A 38 -6.36 -4.83 -0.92
CA ASP A 38 -6.99 -5.27 0.31
C ASP A 38 -6.95 -6.79 0.37
N GLU A 39 -6.12 -7.31 1.23
CA GLU A 39 -5.98 -8.75 1.36
C GLU A 39 -6.86 -9.32 2.46
N THR A 40 -7.74 -8.50 2.99
CA THR A 40 -8.65 -8.96 4.02
C THR A 40 -9.47 -10.16 3.55
N MET A 41 -9.82 -10.16 2.29
CA MET A 41 -10.64 -11.23 1.74
C MET A 41 -9.94 -12.58 1.83
N SER A 42 -8.66 -12.59 1.64
CA SER A 42 -7.94 -13.85 1.70
C SER A 42 -7.81 -14.35 3.14
N ALA A 43 -8.09 -13.51 4.10
CA ALA A 43 -8.03 -13.89 5.49
C ALA A 43 -9.37 -14.37 6.02
N VAL A 44 -10.40 -14.33 5.19
CA VAL A 44 -11.74 -14.70 5.62
C VAL A 44 -11.81 -16.12 6.15
N THR A 45 -10.98 -16.98 5.62
CA THR A 45 -11.00 -18.39 6.03
C THR A 45 -10.28 -18.63 7.34
N SER A 46 -9.64 -17.61 7.87
CA SER A 46 -8.88 -17.76 9.09
C SER A 46 -9.68 -17.24 10.27
N PRO A 47 -9.79 -18.03 11.34
CA PRO A 47 -10.49 -17.57 12.53
C PRO A 47 -9.70 -16.53 13.31
N TYR A 48 -8.49 -16.25 12.90
CA TYR A 48 -7.63 -15.30 13.60
C TYR A 48 -7.40 -14.03 12.82
N ILE A 49 -8.39 -13.64 12.07
CA ILE A 49 -8.27 -12.42 11.28
C ILE A 49 -8.01 -11.25 12.19
N GLU A 50 -6.96 -10.55 11.88
CA GLU A 50 -6.62 -9.34 12.60
C GLU A 50 -7.42 -8.21 11.99
N ALA A 51 -8.13 -7.51 12.81
CA ALA A 51 -8.90 -6.39 12.33
C ALA A 51 -7.96 -5.37 11.70
N GLY A 52 -8.13 -5.13 10.42
CA GLY A 52 -7.46 -4.04 9.76
C GLY A 52 -6.00 -4.22 9.47
N GLY A 53 -5.53 -5.44 9.45
CA GLY A 53 -4.11 -5.63 9.28
C GLY A 53 -3.63 -6.02 7.90
N LYS A 54 -4.52 -6.04 6.91
CA LYS A 54 -4.16 -6.67 5.65
C LYS A 54 -4.32 -5.77 4.43
N VAL A 55 -4.31 -4.49 4.60
CA VAL A 55 -4.44 -3.59 3.46
C VAL A 55 -3.07 -3.04 3.12
N LEU A 56 -2.68 -3.19 1.87
CA LEU A 56 -1.37 -2.76 1.41
C LEU A 56 -1.49 -1.56 0.50
N VAL A 57 -0.50 -0.70 0.55
CA VAL A 57 -0.37 0.39 -0.41
C VAL A 57 0.81 0.08 -1.29
N LEU A 58 0.56 0.01 -2.60
CA LEU A 58 1.57 -0.39 -3.57
C LEU A 58 1.94 0.78 -4.45
N VAL A 59 3.21 0.83 -4.80
CA VAL A 59 3.69 1.84 -5.74
C VAL A 59 4.60 1.16 -6.75
N ASN A 60 4.89 1.85 -7.84
CA ASN A 60 5.83 1.36 -8.81
C ASN A 60 7.19 1.19 -8.15
N LYS A 61 7.85 0.14 -8.52
CA LYS A 61 9.16 -0.14 -7.99
C LYS A 61 10.13 1.03 -8.19
N GLU A 62 9.98 1.71 -9.30
CA GLU A 62 10.85 2.84 -9.60
C GLU A 62 10.67 3.98 -8.62
N GLU A 63 9.54 4.04 -7.98
CA GLU A 63 9.26 5.11 -7.04
C GLU A 63 9.31 4.65 -5.60
N GLU A 64 9.79 3.45 -5.39
CA GLU A 64 9.77 2.88 -4.05
C GLU A 64 10.53 3.72 -3.04
N VAL A 65 11.74 4.14 -3.40
CA VAL A 65 12.57 4.90 -2.46
C VAL A 65 11.89 6.20 -2.05
N TYR A 66 11.39 6.91 -3.04
CA TYR A 66 10.73 8.17 -2.77
C TYR A 66 9.44 7.96 -1.97
N ALA A 67 8.69 6.92 -2.33
CA ALA A 67 7.45 6.64 -1.64
C ALA A 67 7.70 6.31 -0.17
N ARG A 68 8.73 5.53 0.10
CA ARG A 68 9.04 5.18 1.48
C ARG A 68 9.43 6.41 2.27
N LYS A 69 10.10 7.33 1.62
CA LYS A 69 10.48 8.57 2.26
C LYS A 69 9.25 9.38 2.66
N VAL A 70 8.29 9.46 1.74
CA VAL A 70 7.05 10.19 2.01
C VAL A 70 6.30 9.55 3.17
N VAL A 71 6.23 8.23 3.17
CA VAL A 71 5.53 7.51 4.24
C VAL A 71 6.25 7.74 5.57
N ALA A 72 7.56 7.70 5.56
CA ALA A 72 8.33 7.90 6.78
C ALA A 72 8.13 9.29 7.36
N GLU A 73 8.04 10.29 6.49
CA GLU A 73 7.80 11.65 6.95
C GLU A 73 6.44 11.77 7.60
N LYS A 74 5.48 11.06 7.06
CA LYS A 74 4.16 11.07 7.64
C LYS A 74 4.18 10.50 9.06
N LYS A 75 4.94 9.45 9.26
CA LYS A 75 4.99 8.80 10.55
C LYS A 75 5.82 9.55 11.56
N ALA A 76 6.70 10.35 11.09
CA ALA A 76 7.50 11.16 11.99
C ALA A 76 6.67 12.30 12.54
#